data_c3ff3e801d4832f45cafc5d83a58d9f8
#
_entry.id   c3ff3e801d4832f45cafc5d83a58d9f8
#
_cell.length_a   1.000
_cell.length_b   1.000
_cell.length_c   1.000
_cell.angle_alpha   90.00
_cell.angle_beta   90.00
_cell.angle_gamma   90.00
#
_symmetry.space_group_name_H-M   'P 1'
#
loop_
_entity.id
_entity.type
_entity.pdbx_description
1 polymer ?
#
loop_
_entity_poly.entity_id
_entity_poly.type
_entity_poly.pdbx_seq_one_letter_code
_entity_poly.pdbx_strand_id
1 'polypeptide(L)'
;MPQYDTTGAPRDGAWAQVSAAAATGTGTYPKRVKVVEVGPRDGLQNEKNVVPTPVKISLINMLSETGLQVIEATSFVSPKWVPQMADHTEVMQGINKVPGISYPVLTPNLKGFQAAVAAGAKEVSIFGAASELFTKKNINCSIEESLERFSEVMAAARAASIPVRGYVSCVLGCPYEGKISAAKVAEVSKKMYSMGCYEISLGDTIGVGTPGSMKEMLTMVMKEVPVGALAVHCHDTYGQALANILVALQGVDLQKLMDTGTFICNALNRRTNSKVSQASCRL
;
A
#
# COMPACT_ATOMS: atom_id res chain seq x y z
N MET A 1 47.73 1.55 5.38
CA MET A 1 46.60 0.71 5.75
C MET A 1 46.25 1.02 7.21
N PRO A 2 45.12 1.62 7.52
CA PRO A 2 44.67 1.78 8.90
C PRO A 2 44.04 0.47 9.38
N GLN A 3 44.52 0.01 10.53
CA GLN A 3 43.97 -1.13 11.25
C GLN A 3 42.60 -0.75 11.82
N TYR A 4 41.60 -1.58 11.55
CA TYR A 4 40.29 -1.51 12.22
C TYR A 4 40.38 -2.27 13.54
N ASP A 5 40.15 -1.56 14.64
CA ASP A 5 39.99 -2.13 15.97
C ASP A 5 38.58 -2.78 16.06
N THR A 6 38.54 -4.05 16.42
CA THR A 6 37.32 -4.88 16.49
C THR A 6 36.74 -5.00 17.91
N THR A 7 37.00 -4.04 18.79
CA THR A 7 36.46 -4.06 20.14
C THR A 7 35.77 -2.75 20.48
N GLY A 8 34.45 -2.75 20.57
CA GLY A 8 33.71 -1.64 21.15
C GLY A 8 32.43 -1.23 20.43
N ALA A 9 31.41 -2.08 20.50
CA ALA A 9 30.07 -1.57 20.28
C ALA A 9 29.66 -0.71 21.48
N PRO A 10 29.29 0.55 21.32
CA PRO A 10 28.67 1.30 22.41
C PRO A 10 27.27 0.75 22.62
N ARG A 11 27.08 0.12 23.77
CA ARG A 11 25.79 -0.15 24.34
C ARG A 11 25.20 1.18 24.81
N ASP A 12 23.92 1.34 24.57
CA ASP A 12 23.04 2.32 25.19
C ASP A 12 23.12 3.78 24.77
N GLY A 13 22.06 4.24 24.11
CA GLY A 13 21.57 5.59 24.29
C GLY A 13 21.79 6.61 23.16
N ALA A 14 22.44 6.30 22.06
CA ALA A 14 22.72 7.32 21.03
C ALA A 14 21.56 7.62 20.05
N TRP A 15 20.51 6.83 20.02
CA TRP A 15 19.37 7.06 19.12
C TRP A 15 18.23 7.88 19.75
N ALA A 16 18.26 8.12 21.05
CA ALA A 16 17.24 8.89 21.76
C ALA A 16 17.47 10.40 21.77
N GLN A 17 18.60 10.91 21.28
CA GLN A 17 18.94 12.34 21.35
C GLN A 17 18.92 13.10 20.02
N VAL A 18 18.49 12.49 18.92
CA VAL A 18 18.34 13.21 17.62
C VAL A 18 17.00 13.95 17.50
N SER A 19 16.15 13.88 18.51
CA SER A 19 14.78 14.42 18.45
C SER A 19 14.60 15.87 18.90
N ALA A 20 15.64 16.60 19.28
CA ALA A 20 15.45 17.92 19.91
C ALA A 20 16.02 19.15 19.18
N ALA A 21 16.60 19.02 17.98
CA ALA A 21 17.29 20.16 17.35
C ALA A 21 17.03 20.30 15.85
N ALA A 22 15.78 20.24 15.39
CA ALA A 22 15.46 20.64 14.01
C ALA A 22 14.00 21.14 13.88
N ALA A 23 13.63 22.12 14.68
CA ALA A 23 12.33 22.79 14.56
C ALA A 23 12.53 24.25 14.08
N THR A 24 13.11 24.44 12.91
CA THR A 24 13.11 25.76 12.22
C THR A 24 12.71 25.64 10.75
N GLY A 25 12.01 24.59 10.36
CA GLY A 25 11.33 24.50 9.06
C GLY A 25 9.86 24.89 9.23
N THR A 26 9.37 25.81 8.43
CA THR A 26 8.02 26.36 8.44
C THR A 26 6.93 25.38 7.95
N GLY A 27 7.15 24.08 8.01
CA GLY A 27 6.19 23.03 7.68
C GLY A 27 5.90 22.15 8.89
N THR A 28 4.65 22.07 9.31
CA THR A 28 4.22 21.13 10.36
C THR A 28 4.04 19.76 9.77
N TYR A 29 4.90 18.82 10.12
CA TYR A 29 4.73 17.40 9.77
C TYR A 29 3.77 16.69 10.74
N PRO A 30 3.10 15.61 10.31
CA PRO A 30 2.31 14.80 11.22
C PRO A 30 3.19 14.22 12.33
N LYS A 31 2.70 14.24 13.57
CA LYS A 31 3.43 13.67 14.72
C LYS A 31 3.57 12.15 14.62
N ARG A 32 2.68 11.50 13.91
CA ARG A 32 2.66 10.05 13.71
C ARG A 32 2.21 9.70 12.30
N VAL A 33 2.80 8.66 11.76
CA VAL A 33 2.46 8.05 10.48
C VAL A 33 2.28 6.56 10.70
N LYS A 34 1.24 5.96 10.13
CA LYS A 34 1.06 4.51 10.08
C LYS A 34 1.72 3.98 8.79
N VAL A 35 2.67 3.08 8.94
CA VAL A 35 3.30 2.37 7.81
C VAL A 35 2.55 1.07 7.59
N VAL A 36 2.15 0.81 6.35
CA VAL A 36 1.62 -0.48 5.89
C VAL A 36 2.69 -1.16 5.05
N GLU A 37 3.21 -2.27 5.54
CA GLU A 37 4.19 -3.08 4.83
C GLU A 37 3.48 -3.93 3.78
N VAL A 38 3.84 -3.77 2.52
CA VAL A 38 3.22 -4.49 1.40
C VAL A 38 4.18 -5.41 0.65
N GLY A 39 5.41 -5.55 1.11
CA GLY A 39 6.42 -6.42 0.51
C GLY A 39 5.97 -7.86 0.35
N PRO A 40 5.32 -8.49 1.36
CA PRO A 40 4.84 -9.86 1.23
C PRO A 40 3.75 -10.05 0.16
N ARG A 41 2.96 -9.01 -0.12
CA ARG A 41 1.96 -9.02 -1.19
C ARG A 41 2.50 -8.40 -2.46
N ASP A 42 2.68 -7.09 -2.50
CA ASP A 42 3.02 -6.34 -3.72
C ASP A 42 4.44 -6.66 -4.21
N GLY A 43 5.40 -6.70 -3.30
CA GLY A 43 6.77 -7.04 -3.64
C GLY A 43 6.90 -8.45 -4.19
N LEU A 44 6.41 -9.46 -3.47
CA LEU A 44 6.53 -10.86 -3.86
C LEU A 44 5.65 -11.23 -5.07
N GLN A 45 4.55 -10.53 -5.29
CA GLN A 45 3.70 -10.71 -6.47
C GLN A 45 4.46 -10.43 -7.78
N ASN A 46 5.43 -9.54 -7.75
CA ASN A 46 6.21 -9.11 -8.90
C ASN A 46 7.54 -9.88 -9.08
N GLU A 47 7.84 -10.82 -8.21
CA GLU A 47 9.03 -11.67 -8.36
C GLU A 47 8.89 -12.62 -9.55
N LYS A 48 9.98 -12.83 -10.30
CA LYS A 48 9.98 -13.74 -11.46
C LYS A 48 9.78 -15.19 -11.05
N ASN A 49 10.38 -15.57 -9.93
CA ASN A 49 10.31 -16.91 -9.39
C ASN A 49 9.31 -16.95 -8.25
N VAL A 50 8.52 -18.01 -8.18
CA VAL A 50 7.64 -18.25 -7.04
C VAL A 50 8.49 -18.47 -5.79
N VAL A 51 8.31 -17.61 -4.78
CA VAL A 51 8.96 -17.75 -3.48
C VAL A 51 8.23 -18.85 -2.70
N PRO A 52 8.95 -19.83 -2.12
CA PRO A 52 8.33 -20.91 -1.36
C PRO A 52 7.51 -20.42 -0.16
N THR A 53 6.39 -21.05 0.11
CA THR A 53 5.46 -20.70 1.21
C THR A 53 6.14 -20.56 2.58
N PRO A 54 7.04 -21.47 3.00
CA PRO A 54 7.74 -21.30 4.29
C PRO A 54 8.59 -20.03 4.37
N VAL A 55 9.16 -19.60 3.23
CA VAL A 55 9.95 -18.35 3.16
C VAL A 55 9.06 -17.13 3.32
N LYS A 56 7.87 -17.12 2.69
CA LYS A 56 6.87 -16.04 2.85
C LYS A 56 6.40 -15.94 4.30
N ILE A 57 6.07 -17.07 4.91
CA ILE A 57 5.67 -17.14 6.33
C ILE A 57 6.78 -16.60 7.23
N SER A 58 8.03 -17.04 7.00
CA SER A 58 9.18 -16.55 7.77
C SER A 58 9.37 -15.03 7.60
N LEU A 59 9.25 -14.50 6.38
CA LEU A 59 9.33 -13.07 6.11
C LEU A 59 8.28 -12.28 6.90
N ILE A 60 7.01 -12.71 6.87
CA ILE A 60 5.92 -12.03 7.56
C ILE A 60 6.13 -12.10 9.08
N ASN A 61 6.56 -13.24 9.62
CA ASN A 61 6.85 -13.38 11.04
C ASN A 61 8.01 -12.47 11.48
N MET A 62 9.08 -12.38 10.70
CA MET A 62 10.19 -11.44 10.97
C MET A 62 9.74 -9.98 10.90
N LEU A 63 8.92 -9.61 9.93
CA LEU A 63 8.33 -8.27 9.82
C LEU A 63 7.45 -7.94 11.03
N SER A 64 6.76 -8.92 11.59
CA SER A 64 5.93 -8.74 12.79
C SER A 64 6.74 -8.38 14.05
N GLU A 65 8.05 -8.63 14.05
CA GLU A 65 8.96 -8.29 15.16
C GLU A 65 9.55 -6.87 15.02
N THR A 66 9.30 -6.17 13.90
CA THR A 66 9.94 -4.87 13.61
C THR A 66 9.19 -3.65 14.17
N GLY A 67 8.04 -3.86 14.81
CA GLY A 67 7.18 -2.78 15.32
C GLY A 67 6.17 -2.24 14.28
N LEU A 68 6.06 -2.86 13.12
CA LEU A 68 5.03 -2.56 12.13
C LEU A 68 3.64 -2.90 12.70
N GLN A 69 2.66 -2.05 12.41
CA GLN A 69 1.28 -2.25 12.88
C GLN A 69 0.39 -2.93 11.83
N VAL A 70 0.79 -2.88 10.56
CA VAL A 70 0.03 -3.46 9.44
C VAL A 70 0.99 -4.10 8.45
N ILE A 71 0.74 -5.35 8.10
CA ILE A 71 1.52 -6.12 7.12
C ILE A 71 0.53 -6.78 6.16
N GLU A 72 0.47 -6.34 4.91
CA GLU A 72 -0.37 -6.95 3.89
C GLU A 72 0.21 -8.31 3.50
N ALA A 73 -0.42 -9.38 3.99
CA ALA A 73 0.20 -10.70 4.03
C ALA A 73 0.22 -11.41 2.68
N THR A 74 -0.85 -11.29 1.89
CA THR A 74 -0.99 -12.01 0.61
C THR A 74 -2.16 -11.46 -0.21
N SER A 75 -2.48 -12.13 -1.33
CA SER A 75 -3.59 -11.78 -2.21
C SER A 75 -4.40 -13.01 -2.60
N PHE A 76 -5.72 -12.95 -2.46
CA PHE A 76 -6.66 -14.00 -2.86
C PHE A 76 -7.09 -13.87 -4.33
N VAL A 77 -6.14 -13.51 -5.19
CA VAL A 77 -6.32 -13.50 -6.65
C VAL A 77 -6.25 -14.93 -7.22
N SER A 78 -6.74 -15.10 -8.44
CA SER A 78 -6.68 -16.41 -9.09
C SER A 78 -5.23 -16.84 -9.34
N PRO A 79 -4.83 -18.05 -8.91
CA PRO A 79 -3.49 -18.61 -9.17
C PRO A 79 -3.12 -18.69 -10.66
N LYS A 80 -4.13 -18.74 -11.55
CA LYS A 80 -3.92 -18.74 -13.00
C LYS A 80 -3.36 -17.40 -13.49
N TRP A 81 -3.71 -16.30 -12.82
CA TRP A 81 -3.25 -14.96 -13.16
C TRP A 81 -1.99 -14.56 -12.42
N VAL A 82 -1.89 -14.95 -11.14
CA VAL A 82 -0.77 -14.61 -10.27
C VAL A 82 -0.30 -15.88 -9.53
N PRO A 83 0.53 -16.70 -10.19
CA PRO A 83 1.05 -17.93 -9.59
C PRO A 83 1.84 -17.69 -8.28
N GLN A 84 2.47 -16.51 -8.15
CA GLN A 84 3.22 -16.11 -6.97
C GLN A 84 2.36 -16.05 -5.70
N MET A 85 1.04 -15.87 -5.84
CA MET A 85 0.09 -15.79 -4.72
C MET A 85 -0.79 -17.04 -4.60
N ALA A 86 -0.45 -18.14 -5.27
CA ALA A 86 -1.25 -19.36 -5.27
C ALA A 86 -1.42 -20.00 -3.88
N ASP A 87 -0.47 -19.77 -3.00
CA ASP A 87 -0.39 -20.30 -1.64
C ASP A 87 -1.00 -19.37 -0.57
N HIS A 88 -1.89 -18.47 -0.97
CA HIS A 88 -2.48 -17.47 -0.07
C HIS A 88 -3.13 -18.06 1.19
N THR A 89 -3.79 -19.21 1.08
CA THR A 89 -4.46 -19.85 2.21
C THR A 89 -3.44 -20.38 3.20
N GLU A 90 -2.42 -21.10 2.72
CA GLU A 90 -1.36 -21.65 3.53
C GLU A 90 -0.55 -20.55 4.22
N VAL A 91 -0.27 -19.46 3.53
CA VAL A 91 0.39 -18.28 4.13
C VAL A 91 -0.45 -17.73 5.27
N MET A 92 -1.75 -17.45 5.03
CA MET A 92 -2.63 -16.88 6.05
C MET A 92 -2.84 -17.78 7.26
N GLN A 93 -2.81 -19.10 7.06
CA GLN A 93 -2.93 -20.07 8.14
C GLN A 93 -1.61 -20.30 8.88
N GLY A 94 -0.47 -20.15 8.19
CA GLY A 94 0.85 -20.43 8.71
C GLY A 94 1.55 -19.28 9.44
N ILE A 95 1.14 -18.04 9.25
CA ILE A 95 1.76 -16.89 9.91
C ILE A 95 1.39 -16.80 11.40
N ASN A 96 2.31 -16.32 12.21
CA ASN A 96 2.07 -15.99 13.62
C ASN A 96 1.35 -14.65 13.70
N LYS A 97 0.04 -14.68 13.93
CA LYS A 97 -0.76 -13.46 14.08
C LYS A 97 -0.51 -12.81 15.45
N VAL A 98 0.40 -11.84 15.48
CA VAL A 98 0.79 -11.13 16.71
C VAL A 98 -0.34 -10.16 17.12
N PRO A 99 -0.78 -10.16 18.39
CA PRO A 99 -1.76 -9.19 18.88
C PRO A 99 -1.33 -7.75 18.63
N GLY A 100 -2.24 -6.93 18.12
CA GLY A 100 -1.98 -5.52 17.80
C GLY A 100 -1.43 -5.26 16.41
N ILE A 101 -1.14 -6.31 15.63
CA ILE A 101 -0.76 -6.20 14.22
C ILE A 101 -1.93 -6.65 13.34
N SER A 102 -2.30 -5.85 12.34
CA SER A 102 -3.25 -6.23 11.31
C SER A 102 -2.54 -6.90 10.13
N TYR A 103 -3.17 -7.97 9.61
CA TYR A 103 -2.69 -8.71 8.43
C TYR A 103 -3.75 -8.67 7.33
N PRO A 104 -3.96 -7.50 6.67
CA PRO A 104 -4.88 -7.41 5.55
C PRO A 104 -4.44 -8.30 4.39
N VAL A 105 -5.41 -8.66 3.55
CA VAL A 105 -5.17 -9.40 2.32
C VAL A 105 -5.95 -8.78 1.16
N LEU A 106 -5.37 -8.80 -0.03
CA LEU A 106 -6.02 -8.28 -1.23
C LEU A 106 -7.07 -9.29 -1.74
N THR A 107 -8.28 -8.79 -2.03
CA THR A 107 -9.38 -9.59 -2.57
C THR A 107 -9.92 -8.96 -3.86
N PRO A 108 -9.91 -9.68 -4.99
CA PRO A 108 -10.32 -9.11 -6.28
C PRO A 108 -11.83 -9.12 -6.52
N ASN A 109 -12.57 -9.93 -5.76
CA ASN A 109 -14.01 -10.15 -5.92
C ASN A 109 -14.60 -10.92 -4.73
N LEU A 110 -15.90 -11.14 -4.75
CA LEU A 110 -16.63 -11.84 -3.67
C LEU A 110 -16.06 -13.25 -3.38
N LYS A 111 -15.67 -14.00 -4.41
CA LYS A 111 -15.09 -15.35 -4.22
C LYS A 111 -13.76 -15.27 -3.47
N GLY A 112 -12.89 -14.33 -3.85
CA GLY A 112 -11.62 -14.08 -3.15
C GLY A 112 -11.85 -13.62 -1.70
N PHE A 113 -12.84 -12.75 -1.48
CA PHE A 113 -13.24 -12.33 -0.14
C PHE A 113 -13.67 -13.51 0.74
N GLN A 114 -14.56 -14.36 0.24
CA GLN A 114 -15.03 -15.54 0.98
C GLN A 114 -13.88 -16.49 1.35
N ALA A 115 -12.96 -16.73 0.40
CA ALA A 115 -11.77 -17.55 0.66
C ALA A 115 -10.85 -16.90 1.70
N ALA A 116 -10.66 -15.58 1.65
CA ALA A 116 -9.86 -14.83 2.62
C ALA A 116 -10.44 -14.94 4.04
N VAL A 117 -11.75 -14.77 4.18
CA VAL A 117 -12.45 -14.91 5.47
C VAL A 117 -12.31 -16.34 6.01
N ALA A 118 -12.50 -17.34 5.15
CA ALA A 118 -12.34 -18.76 5.52
C ALA A 118 -10.89 -19.07 5.96
N ALA A 119 -9.89 -18.39 5.40
CA ALA A 119 -8.48 -18.49 5.81
C ALA A 119 -8.16 -17.68 7.08
N GLY A 120 -9.12 -16.98 7.66
CA GLY A 120 -8.97 -16.22 8.90
C GLY A 120 -8.52 -14.78 8.74
N ALA A 121 -8.70 -14.16 7.57
CA ALA A 121 -8.49 -12.74 7.38
C ALA A 121 -9.48 -11.93 8.23
N LYS A 122 -8.99 -10.86 8.86
CA LYS A 122 -9.78 -9.94 9.68
C LYS A 122 -9.89 -8.54 9.08
N GLU A 123 -9.17 -8.31 8.00
CA GLU A 123 -9.18 -7.10 7.20
C GLU A 123 -8.88 -7.47 5.76
N VAL A 124 -9.53 -6.82 4.80
CA VAL A 124 -9.30 -7.04 3.38
C VAL A 124 -9.08 -5.74 2.64
N SER A 125 -8.45 -5.83 1.47
CA SER A 125 -8.34 -4.72 0.53
C SER A 125 -9.00 -5.06 -0.80
N ILE A 126 -9.57 -4.04 -1.45
CA ILE A 126 -10.03 -4.07 -2.84
C ILE A 126 -9.23 -3.04 -3.64
N PHE A 127 -9.21 -3.17 -4.96
CA PHE A 127 -8.40 -2.28 -5.81
C PHE A 127 -9.16 -1.80 -7.03
N GLY A 128 -9.35 -0.49 -7.12
CA GLY A 128 -9.78 0.22 -8.32
C GLY A 128 -8.59 0.86 -9.03
N ALA A 129 -8.86 1.54 -10.13
CA ALA A 129 -7.87 2.37 -10.82
C ALA A 129 -8.54 3.62 -11.41
N ALA A 130 -7.76 4.67 -11.59
CA ALA A 130 -8.21 5.90 -12.24
C ALA A 130 -8.06 5.86 -13.78
N SER A 131 -7.77 4.71 -14.38
CA SER A 131 -7.56 4.47 -15.80
C SER A 131 -8.47 3.36 -16.31
N GLU A 132 -9.24 3.66 -17.36
CA GLU A 132 -10.11 2.67 -18.02
C GLU A 132 -9.30 1.56 -18.69
N LEU A 133 -8.23 1.92 -19.43
CA LEU A 133 -7.39 0.92 -20.09
C LEU A 133 -6.65 0.03 -19.09
N PHE A 134 -6.18 0.60 -17.98
CA PHE A 134 -5.56 -0.20 -16.93
C PHE A 134 -6.55 -1.19 -16.34
N THR A 135 -7.76 -0.73 -15.97
CA THR A 135 -8.82 -1.58 -15.44
C THR A 135 -9.18 -2.68 -16.43
N LYS A 136 -9.35 -2.30 -17.72
CA LYS A 136 -9.68 -3.28 -18.77
C LYS A 136 -8.60 -4.34 -18.97
N LYS A 137 -7.33 -3.94 -18.96
CA LYS A 137 -6.21 -4.89 -19.13
C LYS A 137 -5.95 -5.73 -17.89
N ASN A 138 -6.23 -5.19 -16.71
CA ASN A 138 -5.91 -5.82 -15.44
C ASN A 138 -6.99 -6.79 -14.96
N ILE A 139 -8.26 -6.37 -15.02
CA ILE A 139 -9.40 -7.15 -14.52
C ILE A 139 -10.53 -7.32 -15.55
N ASN A 140 -10.27 -6.99 -16.80
CA ASN A 140 -11.16 -7.18 -17.95
C ASN A 140 -12.57 -6.58 -17.78
N CYS A 141 -12.66 -5.36 -17.24
CA CYS A 141 -13.91 -4.61 -17.11
C CYS A 141 -13.64 -3.11 -17.15
N SER A 142 -14.68 -2.28 -17.19
CA SER A 142 -14.60 -0.83 -17.01
C SER A 142 -14.39 -0.47 -15.54
N ILE A 143 -14.06 0.79 -15.26
CA ILE A 143 -14.00 1.31 -13.89
C ILE A 143 -15.36 1.12 -13.21
N GLU A 144 -16.47 1.47 -13.88
CA GLU A 144 -17.81 1.36 -13.31
C GLU A 144 -18.17 -0.09 -12.99
N GLU A 145 -17.98 -1.02 -13.92
CA GLU A 145 -18.20 -2.46 -13.70
C GLU A 145 -17.32 -2.99 -12.55
N SER A 146 -16.11 -2.47 -12.37
CA SER A 146 -15.25 -2.86 -11.26
C SER A 146 -15.83 -2.43 -9.91
N LEU A 147 -16.37 -1.21 -9.84
CA LEU A 147 -17.02 -0.69 -8.64
C LEU A 147 -18.30 -1.46 -8.29
N GLU A 148 -19.09 -1.86 -9.30
CA GLU A 148 -20.25 -2.74 -9.10
C GLU A 148 -19.84 -4.08 -8.48
N ARG A 149 -18.79 -4.73 -9.00
CA ARG A 149 -18.24 -5.98 -8.42
C ARG A 149 -17.76 -5.78 -6.99
N PHE A 150 -17.15 -4.63 -6.69
CA PHE A 150 -16.69 -4.34 -5.33
C PHE A 150 -17.84 -4.04 -4.39
N SER A 151 -18.99 -3.57 -4.86
CA SER A 151 -20.16 -3.40 -4.00
C SER A 151 -20.64 -4.72 -3.37
N GLU A 152 -20.51 -5.84 -4.09
CA GLU A 152 -20.80 -7.18 -3.55
C GLU A 152 -19.82 -7.55 -2.41
N VAL A 153 -18.52 -7.25 -2.60
CA VAL A 153 -17.51 -7.46 -1.56
C VAL A 153 -17.81 -6.60 -0.34
N MET A 154 -18.14 -5.32 -0.55
CA MET A 154 -18.48 -4.39 0.54
C MET A 154 -19.71 -4.82 1.33
N ALA A 155 -20.75 -5.34 0.64
CA ALA A 155 -21.94 -5.88 1.31
C ALA A 155 -21.60 -7.09 2.18
N ALA A 156 -20.81 -8.04 1.65
CA ALA A 156 -20.37 -9.22 2.38
C ALA A 156 -19.44 -8.87 3.56
N ALA A 157 -18.52 -7.93 3.36
CA ALA A 157 -17.60 -7.46 4.39
C ALA A 157 -18.35 -6.77 5.55
N ARG A 158 -19.35 -5.94 5.23
CA ARG A 158 -20.22 -5.31 6.23
C ARG A 158 -20.98 -6.35 7.04
N ALA A 159 -21.57 -7.36 6.39
CA ALA A 159 -22.28 -8.45 7.07
C ALA A 159 -21.36 -9.26 7.99
N ALA A 160 -20.07 -9.41 7.62
CA ALA A 160 -19.06 -10.10 8.40
C ALA A 160 -18.32 -9.19 9.40
N SER A 161 -18.64 -7.91 9.46
CA SER A 161 -17.92 -6.90 10.27
C SER A 161 -16.40 -6.86 9.99
N ILE A 162 -16.03 -7.02 8.71
CA ILE A 162 -14.64 -6.98 8.25
C ILE A 162 -14.37 -5.61 7.61
N PRO A 163 -13.39 -4.84 8.10
CA PRO A 163 -13.02 -3.57 7.50
C PRO A 163 -12.38 -3.79 6.11
N VAL A 164 -12.69 -2.85 5.21
CA VAL A 164 -12.19 -2.88 3.83
C VAL A 164 -11.38 -1.63 3.55
N ARG A 165 -10.17 -1.82 3.06
CA ARG A 165 -9.28 -0.79 2.54
C ARG A 165 -9.40 -0.73 1.02
N GLY A 166 -9.41 0.48 0.43
CA GLY A 166 -9.47 0.67 -1.01
C GLY A 166 -8.13 1.12 -1.59
N TYR A 167 -7.66 0.48 -2.65
CA TYR A 167 -6.56 0.99 -3.48
C TYR A 167 -7.12 1.69 -4.70
N VAL A 168 -6.56 2.84 -5.07
CA VAL A 168 -6.76 3.50 -6.36
C VAL A 168 -5.43 3.53 -7.08
N SER A 169 -5.30 2.73 -8.14
CA SER A 169 -4.10 2.65 -8.97
C SER A 169 -4.07 3.75 -10.03
N CYS A 170 -2.89 3.99 -10.59
CA CYS A 170 -2.63 4.95 -11.67
C CYS A 170 -2.95 6.40 -11.32
N VAL A 171 -2.77 6.82 -10.06
CA VAL A 171 -3.17 8.18 -9.63
C VAL A 171 -2.29 9.30 -10.20
N LEU A 172 -1.05 9.01 -10.63
CA LEU A 172 -0.12 9.98 -11.23
C LEU A 172 0.24 9.67 -12.67
N GLY A 173 -0.13 8.47 -13.15
CA GLY A 173 0.11 8.05 -14.51
C GLY A 173 -0.26 6.59 -14.74
N CYS A 174 -0.60 6.28 -15.98
CA CYS A 174 -0.98 4.95 -16.43
C CYS A 174 -0.01 4.45 -17.51
N PRO A 175 0.42 3.17 -17.48
CA PRO A 175 1.33 2.63 -18.47
C PRO A 175 0.70 2.52 -19.88
N TYR A 176 -0.62 2.67 -19.98
CA TYR A 176 -1.38 2.52 -21.23
C TYR A 176 -1.99 3.82 -21.74
N GLU A 177 -2.52 4.66 -20.82
CA GLU A 177 -3.17 5.94 -21.15
C GLU A 177 -2.24 7.15 -20.96
N GLY A 178 -1.08 6.96 -20.32
CA GLY A 178 -0.18 8.05 -19.98
C GLY A 178 -0.74 8.89 -18.82
N LYS A 179 -0.90 10.20 -19.03
CA LYS A 179 -1.34 11.13 -17.98
C LYS A 179 -2.79 10.87 -17.55
N ILE A 180 -3.00 10.79 -16.25
CA ILE A 180 -4.31 10.66 -15.61
C ILE A 180 -4.67 12.00 -14.93
N SER A 181 -5.91 12.45 -15.09
CA SER A 181 -6.35 13.69 -14.47
C SER A 181 -6.60 13.52 -12.96
N ALA A 182 -6.20 14.49 -12.17
CA ALA A 182 -6.47 14.51 -10.73
C ALA A 182 -7.97 14.46 -10.41
N ALA A 183 -8.82 15.01 -11.28
CA ALA A 183 -10.28 14.97 -11.15
C ALA A 183 -10.81 13.53 -11.26
N LYS A 184 -10.27 12.71 -12.19
CA LYS A 184 -10.66 11.29 -12.31
C LYS A 184 -10.22 10.47 -11.09
N VAL A 185 -9.05 10.77 -10.55
CA VAL A 185 -8.58 10.14 -9.29
C VAL A 185 -9.53 10.49 -8.14
N ALA A 186 -9.91 11.75 -8.02
CA ALA A 186 -10.84 12.21 -6.99
C ALA A 186 -12.23 11.55 -7.13
N GLU A 187 -12.75 11.43 -8.36
CA GLU A 187 -14.01 10.74 -8.63
C GLU A 187 -14.01 9.29 -8.16
N VAL A 188 -13.00 8.50 -8.58
CA VAL A 188 -12.89 7.08 -8.21
C VAL A 188 -12.69 6.93 -6.70
N SER A 189 -11.82 7.75 -6.11
CA SER A 189 -11.57 7.76 -4.66
C SER A 189 -12.84 8.03 -3.86
N LYS A 190 -13.65 9.03 -4.29
CA LYS A 190 -14.94 9.35 -3.69
C LYS A 190 -15.90 8.17 -3.74
N LYS A 191 -16.03 7.52 -4.91
CA LYS A 191 -16.91 6.35 -5.08
C LYS A 191 -16.51 5.22 -4.12
N MET A 192 -15.24 4.86 -4.06
CA MET A 192 -14.75 3.80 -3.17
C MET A 192 -14.92 4.17 -1.68
N TYR A 193 -14.65 5.41 -1.30
CA TYR A 193 -14.87 5.87 0.07
C TYR A 193 -16.36 5.84 0.43
N SER A 194 -17.24 6.31 -0.46
CA SER A 194 -18.70 6.30 -0.27
C SER A 194 -19.28 4.88 -0.20
N MET A 195 -18.64 3.89 -0.82
CA MET A 195 -19.00 2.48 -0.69
C MET A 195 -18.72 1.92 0.71
N GLY A 196 -17.87 2.61 1.51
CA GLY A 196 -17.54 2.24 2.88
C GLY A 196 -16.11 1.73 3.08
N CYS A 197 -15.20 1.94 2.14
CA CYS A 197 -13.77 1.75 2.43
C CYS A 197 -13.36 2.73 3.52
N TYR A 198 -12.74 2.22 4.58
CA TYR A 198 -12.33 3.06 5.71
C TYR A 198 -11.11 3.93 5.39
N GLU A 199 -10.31 3.53 4.40
CA GLU A 199 -9.10 4.21 3.95
C GLU A 199 -8.94 4.02 2.44
N ILE A 200 -8.51 5.07 1.73
CA ILE A 200 -8.19 5.05 0.31
C ILE A 200 -6.69 5.25 0.12
N SER A 201 -6.04 4.25 -0.42
CA SER A 201 -4.61 4.27 -0.75
C SER A 201 -4.40 4.69 -2.21
N LEU A 202 -3.70 5.79 -2.40
CA LEU A 202 -3.45 6.42 -3.69
C LEU A 202 -2.12 5.94 -4.26
N GLY A 203 -2.18 5.11 -5.32
CA GLY A 203 -1.02 4.42 -5.88
C GLY A 203 -0.42 5.10 -7.11
N ASP A 204 0.83 5.57 -7.00
CA ASP A 204 1.68 5.86 -8.16
C ASP A 204 2.22 4.55 -8.73
N THR A 205 1.38 3.87 -9.48
CA THR A 205 1.56 2.48 -9.92
C THR A 205 2.84 2.25 -10.72
N ILE A 206 3.29 3.23 -11.50
CA ILE A 206 4.48 3.11 -12.34
C ILE A 206 5.62 4.05 -11.89
N GLY A 207 5.44 4.74 -10.77
CA GLY A 207 6.47 5.58 -10.18
C GLY A 207 6.86 6.80 -10.99
N VAL A 208 5.95 7.31 -11.85
CA VAL A 208 6.20 8.48 -12.74
C VAL A 208 5.82 9.80 -12.10
N GLY A 209 5.26 9.75 -10.92
CA GLY A 209 4.84 10.94 -10.19
C GLY A 209 6.00 11.83 -9.79
N THR A 210 5.72 13.12 -9.76
CA THR A 210 6.62 14.15 -9.23
C THR A 210 5.98 14.82 -8.01
N PRO A 211 6.74 15.49 -7.14
CA PRO A 211 6.20 16.25 -6.02
C PRO A 211 5.08 17.22 -6.41
N GLY A 212 5.21 17.88 -7.57
CA GLY A 212 4.19 18.79 -8.08
C GLY A 212 2.89 18.07 -8.46
N SER A 213 2.97 16.96 -9.20
CA SER A 213 1.80 16.18 -9.57
C SER A 213 1.14 15.47 -8.38
N MET A 214 1.94 15.03 -7.39
CA MET A 214 1.43 14.49 -6.13
C MET A 214 0.59 15.54 -5.38
N LYS A 215 1.12 16.77 -5.24
CA LYS A 215 0.40 17.87 -4.60
C LYS A 215 -0.90 18.22 -5.32
N GLU A 216 -0.88 18.32 -6.64
CA GLU A 216 -2.06 18.60 -7.47
C GLU A 216 -3.15 17.53 -7.25
N MET A 217 -2.76 16.27 -7.35
CA MET A 217 -3.66 15.12 -7.16
C MET A 217 -4.26 15.10 -5.76
N LEU A 218 -3.46 15.22 -4.72
CA LEU A 218 -3.94 15.25 -3.33
C LEU A 218 -4.89 16.42 -3.08
N THR A 219 -4.60 17.60 -3.61
CA THR A 219 -5.48 18.77 -3.48
C THR A 219 -6.88 18.52 -4.06
N MET A 220 -6.97 17.73 -5.13
CA MET A 220 -8.27 17.38 -5.72
C MET A 220 -8.97 16.27 -4.91
N VAL A 221 -8.25 15.22 -4.53
CA VAL A 221 -8.82 14.10 -3.78
C VAL A 221 -9.34 14.53 -2.42
N MET A 222 -8.65 15.43 -1.73
CA MET A 222 -9.05 15.93 -0.41
C MET A 222 -10.33 16.78 -0.41
N LYS A 223 -10.80 17.21 -1.56
CA LYS A 223 -12.13 17.84 -1.67
C LYS A 223 -13.26 16.84 -1.53
N GLU A 224 -12.98 15.55 -1.78
CA GLU A 224 -13.96 14.47 -1.86
C GLU A 224 -13.79 13.40 -0.76
N VAL A 225 -12.58 13.21 -0.26
CA VAL A 225 -12.25 12.21 0.74
C VAL A 225 -11.53 12.89 1.91
N PRO A 226 -11.98 12.69 3.16
CA PRO A 226 -11.30 13.25 4.32
C PRO A 226 -9.84 12.79 4.38
N VAL A 227 -8.94 13.71 4.72
CA VAL A 227 -7.52 13.44 4.78
C VAL A 227 -7.16 12.28 5.71
N GLY A 228 -7.90 12.13 6.83
CA GLY A 228 -7.72 11.03 7.76
C GLY A 228 -8.08 9.64 7.21
N ALA A 229 -8.70 9.58 6.03
CA ALA A 229 -9.01 8.35 5.31
C ALA A 229 -8.13 8.17 4.06
N LEU A 230 -7.00 8.92 3.96
CA LEU A 230 -6.09 8.81 2.83
C LEU A 230 -4.77 8.17 3.22
N ALA A 231 -4.22 7.40 2.29
CA ALA A 231 -2.86 6.88 2.30
C ALA A 231 -2.20 7.14 0.94
N VAL A 232 -0.88 7.18 0.89
CA VAL A 232 -0.12 7.25 -0.36
C VAL A 232 0.77 6.02 -0.49
N HIS A 233 0.84 5.49 -1.72
CA HIS A 233 1.67 4.37 -2.11
C HIS A 233 2.49 4.79 -3.34
N CYS A 234 3.80 4.90 -3.20
CA CYS A 234 4.66 5.42 -4.25
C CYS A 234 5.70 4.38 -4.66
N HIS A 235 5.70 3.99 -5.92
CA HIS A 235 6.78 3.21 -6.50
C HIS A 235 7.99 4.09 -6.77
N ASP A 236 9.19 3.56 -6.58
CA ASP A 236 10.45 4.31 -6.69
C ASP A 236 11.17 4.09 -8.02
N THR A 237 10.41 3.87 -9.09
CA THR A 237 10.93 3.55 -10.43
C THR A 237 11.95 4.57 -10.92
N TYR A 238 11.69 5.84 -10.65
CA TYR A 238 12.55 6.96 -11.04
C TYR A 238 13.17 7.70 -9.84
N GLY A 239 13.21 7.08 -8.66
CA GLY A 239 13.80 7.66 -7.46
C GLY A 239 12.99 8.83 -6.87
N GLN A 240 11.68 8.92 -7.17
CA GLN A 240 10.83 10.03 -6.73
C GLN A 240 9.89 9.68 -5.56
N ALA A 241 9.83 8.41 -5.15
CA ALA A 241 8.87 7.97 -4.15
C ALA A 241 9.00 8.77 -2.84
N LEU A 242 10.22 8.95 -2.33
CA LEU A 242 10.43 9.69 -1.08
C LEU A 242 10.08 11.18 -1.20
N ALA A 243 10.38 11.79 -2.36
CA ALA A 243 10.05 13.19 -2.59
C ALA A 243 8.52 13.38 -2.69
N ASN A 244 7.82 12.43 -3.32
CA ASN A 244 6.36 12.42 -3.40
C ASN A 244 5.72 12.23 -2.01
N ILE A 245 6.25 11.30 -1.21
CA ILE A 245 5.79 11.07 0.18
C ILE A 245 6.05 12.32 1.03
N LEU A 246 7.22 12.94 0.90
CA LEU A 246 7.55 14.17 1.64
C LEU A 246 6.54 15.28 1.35
N VAL A 247 6.18 15.48 0.07
CA VAL A 247 5.18 16.47 -0.32
C VAL A 247 3.78 16.10 0.17
N ALA A 248 3.43 14.83 0.16
CA ALA A 248 2.19 14.38 0.76
C ALA A 248 2.13 14.71 2.26
N LEU A 249 3.26 14.61 2.96
CA LEU A 249 3.38 15.03 4.36
C LEU A 249 3.31 16.54 4.56
N GLN A 250 3.82 17.34 3.62
CA GLN A 250 3.91 18.80 3.73
C GLN A 250 2.72 19.54 3.15
N GLY A 251 2.11 19.00 2.10
CA GLY A 251 1.16 19.71 1.24
C GLY A 251 -0.28 19.68 1.71
N VAL A 252 -0.55 19.00 2.79
CA VAL A 252 -1.88 18.81 3.38
C VAL A 252 -1.91 19.59 4.68
N ASP A 253 -3.04 20.19 5.05
CA ASP A 253 -3.24 20.77 6.38
C ASP A 253 -3.03 19.68 7.43
N LEU A 254 -1.80 19.62 7.90
CA LEU A 254 -1.19 18.49 8.60
C LEU A 254 -1.80 18.25 9.98
N GLN A 255 -2.59 19.21 10.48
CA GLN A 255 -3.31 19.05 11.73
C GLN A 255 -4.35 17.90 11.64
N LYS A 256 -4.90 17.67 10.45
CA LYS A 256 -5.92 16.61 10.20
C LYS A 256 -5.32 15.27 9.78
N LEU A 257 -4.10 15.25 9.19
CA LEU A 257 -3.35 14.03 8.88
C LEU A 257 -2.80 13.32 10.12
N MET A 258 -2.71 14.05 11.24
CA MET A 258 -1.98 13.61 12.43
C MET A 258 -2.54 12.37 13.12
N ASP A 259 -3.81 12.04 12.92
CA ASP A 259 -4.43 10.94 13.66
C ASP A 259 -4.53 9.62 12.86
N THR A 260 -4.45 9.67 11.54
CA THR A 260 -4.75 8.49 10.70
C THR A 260 -3.95 8.35 9.40
N GLY A 261 -3.00 9.24 9.09
CA GLY A 261 -2.21 9.16 7.85
C GLY A 261 -1.41 7.85 7.74
N THR A 262 -1.67 7.10 6.69
CA THR A 262 -0.98 5.83 6.40
C THR A 262 -0.03 6.04 5.24
N PHE A 263 1.24 5.65 5.42
CA PHE A 263 2.22 5.60 4.35
C PHE A 263 2.52 4.16 4.02
N ILE A 264 2.45 3.86 2.74
CA ILE A 264 2.92 2.60 2.20
C ILE A 264 4.25 2.90 1.53
N CYS A 265 5.31 2.44 2.13
CA CYS A 265 6.63 2.47 1.53
C CYS A 265 7.02 1.04 1.21
N ASN A 266 7.30 0.75 -0.05
CA ASN A 266 7.86 -0.54 -0.42
C ASN A 266 9.33 -0.59 0.04
N ALA A 267 9.53 -0.85 1.35
CA ALA A 267 10.83 -0.81 2.01
C ALA A 267 11.81 -1.87 1.44
N LEU A 268 11.30 -2.92 0.81
CA LEU A 268 12.12 -3.98 0.20
C LEU A 268 12.79 -3.53 -1.10
N ASN A 269 12.24 -2.58 -1.86
CA ASN A 269 12.83 -2.07 -3.10
C ASN A 269 14.11 -1.24 -2.90
N ARG A 270 14.48 -0.85 -1.68
CA ARG A 270 15.70 -0.08 -1.43
C ARG A 270 17.00 -0.87 -1.49
N ARG A 271 16.96 -2.20 -1.38
CA ARG A 271 18.16 -3.06 -1.37
C ARG A 271 18.28 -4.04 -2.53
N THR A 272 17.22 -4.28 -3.28
CA THR A 272 17.25 -5.20 -4.40
C THR A 272 17.12 -4.42 -5.70
N ASN A 273 18.25 -4.25 -6.38
CA ASN A 273 18.42 -3.91 -7.79
C ASN A 273 17.21 -3.30 -8.53
N SER A 274 17.45 -2.18 -9.19
CA SER A 274 16.61 -1.44 -10.15
C SER A 274 15.80 -2.27 -11.19
N LYS A 275 15.94 -3.57 -11.21
CA LYS A 275 15.18 -4.48 -12.08
C LYS A 275 13.83 -4.93 -11.50
N VAL A 276 13.61 -4.82 -10.19
CA VAL A 276 12.33 -5.18 -9.55
C VAL A 276 11.30 -4.09 -9.80
N SER A 277 11.71 -2.84 -9.90
CA SER A 277 10.84 -1.69 -10.15
C SER A 277 10.18 -1.69 -11.56
N GLN A 278 10.68 -2.47 -12.50
CA GLN A 278 10.11 -2.56 -13.85
C GLN A 278 9.00 -3.59 -14.00
N ALA A 279 8.77 -4.43 -13.02
CA ALA A 279 7.81 -5.54 -13.09
C ALA A 279 6.42 -5.21 -12.56
N SER A 280 6.20 -4.02 -12.01
CA SER A 280 5.04 -3.71 -11.17
C SER A 280 3.72 -3.42 -11.88
N CYS A 281 3.62 -3.60 -13.18
CA CYS A 281 2.39 -3.25 -13.92
C CYS A 281 1.45 -4.41 -14.22
N ARG A 282 1.53 -5.52 -13.50
CA ARG A 282 0.60 -6.64 -13.63
C ARG A 282 0.00 -6.99 -12.28
N LEU A 283 -1.03 -6.26 -11.92
CA LEU A 283 -1.98 -6.68 -10.89
C LEU A 283 -2.97 -7.69 -11.45
#